data_05ca28b3535ccec6686509dc2c1cdf37
#
_entry.id   05ca28b3535ccec6686509dc2c1cdf37
#
_cell.length_a   1.000
_cell.length_b   1.000
_cell.length_c   1.000
_cell.angle_alpha   90.00
_cell.angle_beta   90.00
_cell.angle_gamma   90.00
#
_symmetry.space_group_name_H-M   'P 1'
#
loop_
_entity.id
_entity.type
_entity.pdbx_description
1 polymer ?
#
loop_
_entity_poly.entity_id
_entity_poly.type
_entity_poly.pdbx_seq_one_letter_code
_entity_poly.pdbx_strand_id
1 'polypeptide(L)'
;MKRLHRNYLNKGVDILKRLHFRPENIMVTGSVALDLLGLLPEDRFAHDIDFIIKMDDQTWRCLKLIEAIYSDENIKEYPDRYNTVFLKADGLTLNIWKQDNDWSEIKDSVTGVRIATADQIIQEKKKYGRPKDYKDINDIIKNLL
;
A
#
# COMPACT_ATOMS: atom_id res chain seq x y z
N MET A 1 -10.21 13.42 3.47
CA MET A 1 -9.14 12.80 2.68
C MET A 1 -8.53 13.80 1.72
N LYS A 2 -7.23 13.80 1.59
CA LYS A 2 -6.53 14.69 0.65
C LYS A 2 -6.85 14.30 -0.80
N ARG A 3 -7.11 15.32 -1.63
CA ARG A 3 -7.40 15.12 -3.04
C ARG A 3 -6.29 14.38 -3.79
N LEU A 4 -5.02 14.68 -3.44
CA LEU A 4 -3.86 14.01 -4.01
C LEU A 4 -3.87 12.50 -3.73
N HIS A 5 -4.19 12.10 -2.51
CA HIS A 5 -4.25 10.69 -2.13
C HIS A 5 -5.41 9.96 -2.81
N ARG A 6 -6.55 10.64 -2.98
CA ARG A 6 -7.67 10.08 -3.74
C ARG A 6 -7.26 9.82 -5.20
N ASN A 7 -6.55 10.77 -5.81
CA ASN A 7 -6.03 10.60 -7.16
C ASN A 7 -5.02 9.46 -7.26
N TYR A 8 -4.13 9.32 -6.30
CA TYR A 8 -3.17 8.21 -6.24
C TYR A 8 -3.89 6.86 -6.13
N LEU A 9 -4.89 6.77 -5.26
CA LEU A 9 -5.65 5.53 -5.10
C LEU A 9 -6.37 5.16 -6.40
N ASN A 10 -7.05 6.11 -7.02
CA ASN A 10 -7.79 5.85 -8.26
C ASN A 10 -6.84 5.42 -9.38
N LYS A 11 -5.71 6.10 -9.56
CA LYS A 11 -4.71 5.75 -10.57
C LYS A 11 -4.05 4.41 -10.27
N GLY A 12 -3.70 4.16 -9.02
CA GLY A 12 -3.07 2.90 -8.61
C GLY A 12 -3.98 1.71 -8.86
N VAL A 13 -5.26 1.83 -8.53
CA VAL A 13 -6.25 0.79 -8.79
C VAL A 13 -6.44 0.57 -10.30
N ASP A 14 -6.47 1.63 -11.10
CA ASP A 14 -6.56 1.49 -12.55
C ASP A 14 -5.36 0.75 -13.13
N ILE A 15 -4.16 1.02 -12.65
CA ILE A 15 -2.95 0.28 -13.06
C ILE A 15 -3.09 -1.20 -12.71
N LEU A 16 -3.53 -1.52 -11.50
CA LEU A 16 -3.70 -2.91 -11.06
C LEU A 16 -4.80 -3.64 -11.83
N LYS A 17 -5.88 -2.95 -12.21
CA LYS A 17 -6.94 -3.51 -13.06
C LYS A 17 -6.41 -3.83 -14.46
N ARG A 18 -5.54 -3.00 -15.01
CA ARG A 18 -4.87 -3.28 -16.30
C ARG A 18 -3.97 -4.50 -16.21
N LEU A 19 -3.46 -4.84 -15.04
CA LEU A 19 -2.72 -6.06 -14.77
C LEU A 19 -3.63 -7.24 -14.40
N HIS A 20 -4.95 -7.09 -14.57
CA HIS A 20 -5.97 -8.11 -14.33
C HIS A 20 -6.22 -8.46 -12.87
N PHE A 21 -5.86 -7.60 -11.95
CA PHE A 21 -6.27 -7.75 -10.54
C PHE A 21 -7.69 -7.21 -10.34
N ARG A 22 -8.47 -7.93 -9.57
CA ARG A 22 -9.84 -7.53 -9.22
C ARG A 22 -9.83 -6.66 -7.96
N PRO A 23 -10.63 -5.59 -7.88
CA PRO A 23 -10.67 -4.72 -6.71
C PRO A 23 -10.91 -5.45 -5.39
N GLU A 24 -11.76 -6.49 -5.36
CA GLU A 24 -12.04 -7.27 -4.15
C GLU A 24 -10.81 -8.03 -3.62
N ASN A 25 -9.78 -8.20 -4.42
CA ASN A 25 -8.53 -8.85 -4.04
C ASN A 25 -7.41 -7.85 -3.76
N ILE A 26 -7.71 -6.56 -3.76
CA ILE A 26 -6.77 -5.47 -3.51
C ILE A 26 -7.11 -4.79 -2.19
N MET A 27 -6.12 -4.59 -1.34
CA MET A 27 -6.25 -3.82 -0.10
C MET A 27 -5.22 -2.70 -0.09
N VAL A 28 -5.67 -1.45 0.05
CA VAL A 28 -4.76 -0.33 0.24
C VAL A 28 -4.34 -0.27 1.71
N THR A 29 -3.07 0.00 1.94
CA THR A 29 -2.48 0.13 3.28
C THR A 29 -1.61 1.39 3.36
N GLY A 30 -0.86 1.55 4.44
CA GLY A 30 0.06 2.68 4.62
C GLY A 30 -0.61 4.04 4.74
N SER A 31 0.08 5.08 4.33
CA SER A 31 -0.36 6.47 4.53
C SER A 31 -1.66 6.81 3.80
N VAL A 32 -1.87 6.28 2.60
CA VAL A 32 -3.11 6.52 1.86
C VAL A 32 -4.30 5.90 2.58
N ALA A 33 -4.14 4.68 3.11
CA ALA A 33 -5.19 4.04 3.92
C ALA A 33 -5.49 4.84 5.19
N LEU A 34 -4.46 5.33 5.88
CA LEU A 34 -4.64 6.18 7.07
C LEU A 34 -5.42 7.44 6.74
N ASP A 35 -5.15 8.06 5.59
CA ASP A 35 -5.90 9.24 5.16
C ASP A 35 -7.37 8.91 4.87
N LEU A 36 -7.62 7.76 4.23
CA LEU A 36 -9.00 7.27 4.02
C LEU A 36 -9.76 7.05 5.34
N LEU A 37 -9.04 6.61 6.38
CA LEU A 37 -9.61 6.37 7.70
C LEU A 37 -9.71 7.65 8.55
N GLY A 38 -9.21 8.79 8.05
CA GLY A 38 -9.19 10.04 8.81
C GLY A 38 -8.13 10.08 9.92
N LEU A 39 -7.10 9.24 9.82
CA LEU A 39 -6.07 9.06 10.86
C LEU A 39 -4.70 9.62 10.48
N LEU A 40 -4.54 10.13 9.27
CA LEU A 40 -3.28 10.73 8.82
C LEU A 40 -3.20 12.18 9.28
N PRO A 41 -2.07 12.61 9.90
CA PRO A 41 -1.85 14.03 10.20
C PRO A 41 -1.93 14.91 8.95
N GLU A 42 -2.46 16.12 9.08
CA GLU A 42 -2.72 17.03 7.96
C GLU A 42 -1.46 17.43 7.19
N ASP A 43 -0.32 17.46 7.87
CA ASP A 43 0.98 17.82 7.28
C ASP A 43 1.70 16.65 6.60
N ARG A 44 1.12 15.45 6.64
CA ARG A 44 1.72 14.26 6.04
C ARG A 44 1.16 14.00 4.64
N PHE A 45 2.06 13.71 3.71
CA PHE A 45 1.72 13.31 2.34
C PHE A 45 2.41 12.00 2.00
N ALA A 46 1.71 11.14 1.28
CA ALA A 46 2.31 9.96 0.69
C ALA A 46 2.97 10.33 -0.66
N HIS A 47 4.13 9.76 -0.93
CA HIS A 47 4.83 9.88 -2.22
C HIS A 47 4.58 8.67 -3.10
N ASP A 48 4.11 7.60 -2.52
CA ASP A 48 3.80 6.33 -3.16
C ASP A 48 2.51 5.76 -2.56
N ILE A 49 2.03 4.68 -3.13
CA ILE A 49 0.84 4.01 -2.62
C ILE A 49 1.15 2.54 -2.36
N ASP A 50 0.68 2.05 -1.22
CA ASP A 50 0.96 0.70 -0.73
C ASP A 50 -0.26 -0.18 -0.88
N PHE A 51 -0.08 -1.33 -1.53
CA PHE A 51 -1.13 -2.32 -1.73
C PHE A 51 -0.73 -3.69 -1.23
N ILE A 52 -1.68 -4.39 -0.64
CA ILE A 52 -1.60 -5.83 -0.36
C ILE A 52 -2.60 -6.51 -1.27
N ILE A 53 -2.18 -7.54 -1.99
CA ILE A 53 -3.02 -8.19 -3.00
C ILE A 53 -3.09 -9.68 -2.73
N LYS A 54 -4.31 -10.23 -2.81
CA LYS A 54 -4.53 -11.67 -2.82
C LYS A 54 -4.12 -12.23 -4.17
N MET A 55 -3.12 -13.10 -4.17
CA MET A 55 -2.64 -13.74 -5.38
C MET A 55 -1.96 -15.07 -5.07
N ASP A 56 -1.87 -15.93 -6.06
CA ASP A 56 -1.09 -17.16 -5.96
C ASP A 56 0.41 -16.91 -6.16
N ASP A 57 1.22 -17.93 -5.91
CA ASP A 57 2.68 -17.83 -6.03
C ASP A 57 3.13 -17.59 -7.45
N GLN A 58 2.44 -18.14 -8.43
CA GLN A 58 2.75 -17.95 -9.84
C GLN A 58 2.57 -16.48 -10.25
N THR A 59 1.46 -15.88 -9.87
CA THR A 59 1.18 -14.45 -10.13
C THR A 59 2.24 -13.57 -9.47
N TRP A 60 2.60 -13.89 -8.24
CA TRP A 60 3.65 -13.17 -7.51
C TRP A 60 5.00 -13.23 -8.24
N ARG A 61 5.39 -14.41 -8.71
CA ARG A 61 6.62 -14.57 -9.51
C ARG A 61 6.58 -13.77 -10.81
N CYS A 62 5.42 -13.71 -11.46
CA CYS A 62 5.24 -12.89 -12.67
C CYS A 62 5.41 -11.40 -12.37
N LEU A 63 4.84 -10.90 -11.28
CA LEU A 63 5.03 -9.52 -10.85
C LEU A 63 6.49 -9.18 -10.59
N LYS A 64 7.24 -10.09 -9.97
CA LYS A 64 8.67 -9.91 -9.74
C LYS A 64 9.47 -9.82 -11.04
N LEU A 65 9.07 -10.57 -12.05
CA LEU A 65 9.69 -10.48 -13.39
C LEU A 65 9.36 -9.12 -14.05
N ILE A 66 8.14 -8.64 -13.92
CA ILE A 66 7.75 -7.31 -14.42
C ILE A 66 8.57 -6.22 -13.73
N GLU A 67 8.73 -6.30 -12.42
CA GLU A 67 9.58 -5.37 -11.66
C GLU A 67 11.01 -5.35 -12.21
N ALA A 68 11.59 -6.52 -12.45
CA ALA A 68 12.96 -6.65 -12.95
C ALA A 68 13.14 -5.97 -14.32
N ILE A 69 12.09 -5.93 -15.15
CA ILE A 69 12.11 -5.28 -16.46
C ILE A 69 11.91 -3.77 -16.38
N TYR A 70 11.04 -3.31 -15.49
CA TYR A 70 10.59 -1.91 -15.42
C TYR A 70 11.11 -1.13 -14.23
N SER A 71 11.85 -1.77 -13.31
CA SER A 71 12.30 -1.08 -12.11
C SER A 71 13.60 -0.32 -12.32
N ASP A 72 13.68 0.82 -11.65
CA ASP A 72 14.88 1.64 -11.59
C ASP A 72 15.97 0.96 -10.73
N GLU A 73 17.24 1.20 -11.05
CA GLU A 73 18.40 0.60 -10.36
C GLU A 73 18.47 0.88 -8.86
N ASN A 74 17.78 1.89 -8.39
CA ASN A 74 17.78 2.32 -6.98
C ASN A 74 17.06 1.35 -6.02
N ILE A 75 16.38 0.34 -6.54
CA ILE A 75 15.69 -0.66 -5.71
C ILE A 75 16.65 -1.48 -4.84
N LYS A 76 17.92 -1.56 -5.20
CA LYS A 76 18.94 -2.32 -4.45
C LYS A 76 19.19 -1.80 -3.04
N GLU A 77 18.75 -0.59 -2.70
CA GLU A 77 18.98 0.06 -1.42
C GLU A 77 17.97 -0.31 -0.33
N TYR A 78 16.88 -1.04 -0.66
CA TYR A 78 15.83 -1.40 0.29
C TYR A 78 15.98 -2.84 0.77
N PRO A 79 16.28 -3.05 2.08
CA PRO A 79 16.53 -4.41 2.61
C PRO A 79 15.34 -5.36 2.56
N ASP A 80 14.11 -4.85 2.54
CA ASP A 80 12.87 -5.65 2.54
C ASP A 80 12.36 -6.02 1.14
N ARG A 81 13.17 -5.86 0.16
CA ARG A 81 12.88 -6.04 -1.24
C ARG A 81 12.32 -7.40 -1.63
N TYR A 82 12.69 -8.44 -0.88
CA TYR A 82 12.29 -9.82 -1.19
C TYR A 82 10.79 -10.06 -1.09
N ASN A 83 10.10 -9.26 -0.28
CA ASN A 83 8.67 -9.38 -0.02
C ASN A 83 7.84 -8.25 -0.64
N THR A 84 8.47 -7.38 -1.42
CA THR A 84 7.82 -6.21 -2.02
C THR A 84 8.12 -6.15 -3.50
N VAL A 85 7.12 -5.80 -4.30
CA VAL A 85 7.29 -5.44 -5.71
C VAL A 85 7.05 -3.95 -5.85
N PHE A 86 7.97 -3.25 -6.52
CA PHE A 86 7.87 -1.82 -6.81
C PHE A 86 7.53 -1.65 -8.29
N LEU A 87 6.40 -1.03 -8.60
CA LEU A 87 6.02 -0.68 -9.96
C LEU A 87 5.93 0.84 -10.10
N LYS A 88 6.53 1.37 -11.15
CA LYS A 88 6.39 2.77 -11.53
C LYS A 88 5.58 2.86 -12.81
N ALA A 89 4.46 3.57 -12.76
CA ALA A 89 3.61 3.78 -13.93
C ALA A 89 2.86 5.11 -13.77
N ASP A 90 2.74 5.85 -14.87
CA ASP A 90 1.99 7.12 -14.91
C ASP A 90 2.43 8.13 -13.84
N GLY A 91 3.71 8.16 -13.51
CA GLY A 91 4.27 9.05 -12.49
C GLY A 91 4.00 8.63 -11.06
N LEU A 92 3.43 7.44 -10.85
CA LEU A 92 3.09 6.90 -9.54
C LEU A 92 3.96 5.69 -9.22
N THR A 93 4.40 5.59 -7.96
CA THR A 93 5.09 4.42 -7.44
C THR A 93 4.12 3.58 -6.63
N LEU A 94 3.96 2.31 -7.01
CA LEU A 94 3.17 1.33 -6.28
C LEU A 94 4.09 0.37 -5.56
N ASN A 95 3.86 0.20 -4.26
CA ASN A 95 4.50 -0.84 -3.46
C ASN A 95 3.48 -1.95 -3.26
N ILE A 96 3.82 -3.16 -3.68
CA ILE A 96 2.89 -4.28 -3.69
C ILE A 96 3.45 -5.41 -2.85
N TRP A 97 2.64 -5.90 -1.90
CA TRP A 97 2.92 -7.09 -1.10
C TRP A 97 1.88 -8.15 -1.40
N LYS A 98 2.33 -9.40 -1.43
CA LYS A 98 1.42 -10.53 -1.45
C LYS A 98 0.78 -10.68 -0.07
N GLN A 99 -0.52 -10.95 -0.02
CA GLN A 99 -1.24 -11.17 1.23
C GLN A 99 -0.63 -12.32 2.03
N ASP A 100 -0.33 -12.08 3.30
CA ASP A 100 0.14 -13.07 4.26
C ASP A 100 -0.58 -13.02 5.62
N ASN A 101 -1.59 -12.16 5.76
CA ASN A 101 -2.31 -11.91 7.01
C ASN A 101 -3.81 -11.67 6.76
N ASP A 102 -4.52 -11.24 7.80
CA ASP A 102 -5.96 -11.02 7.78
C ASP A 102 -6.40 -9.99 6.73
N TRP A 103 -7.60 -10.19 6.20
CA TRP A 103 -8.20 -9.33 5.19
C TRP A 103 -9.21 -8.38 5.82
N SER A 104 -9.13 -7.10 5.47
CA SER A 104 -10.05 -6.09 5.98
C SER A 104 -11.43 -6.20 5.31
N GLU A 105 -12.48 -5.97 6.09
CA GLU A 105 -13.86 -5.84 5.59
C GLU A 105 -14.23 -4.41 5.20
N ILE A 106 -13.39 -3.42 5.54
CA ILE A 106 -13.63 -2.01 5.17
C ILE A 106 -13.40 -1.84 3.67
N LYS A 107 -14.36 -1.22 2.99
CA LYS A 107 -14.35 -1.09 1.54
C LYS A 107 -14.36 0.36 1.11
N ASP A 108 -13.53 0.70 0.14
CA ASP A 108 -13.61 2.00 -0.53
C ASP A 108 -14.74 1.99 -1.55
N SER A 109 -15.72 2.86 -1.38
CA SER A 109 -16.93 2.89 -2.21
C SER A 109 -16.67 3.34 -3.65
N VAL A 110 -15.58 4.07 -3.89
CA VAL A 110 -15.25 4.59 -5.23
C VAL A 110 -14.56 3.52 -6.08
N THR A 111 -13.55 2.86 -5.53
CA THR A 111 -12.72 1.89 -6.29
C THR A 111 -13.13 0.45 -6.05
N GLY A 112 -13.79 0.16 -4.94
CA GLY A 112 -14.15 -1.20 -4.55
C GLY A 112 -13.04 -1.99 -3.86
N VAL A 113 -11.86 -1.40 -3.66
CA VAL A 113 -10.77 -2.06 -2.94
C VAL A 113 -11.02 -2.06 -1.44
N ARG A 114 -10.36 -2.96 -0.73
CA ARG A 114 -10.40 -2.98 0.73
C ARG A 114 -9.44 -1.93 1.29
N ILE A 115 -9.74 -1.46 2.49
CA ILE A 115 -8.90 -0.50 3.22
C ILE A 115 -8.39 -1.20 4.46
N ALA A 116 -7.08 -1.29 4.63
CA ALA A 116 -6.49 -1.88 5.82
C ALA A 116 -6.99 -1.16 7.08
N THR A 117 -7.23 -1.90 8.15
CA THR A 117 -7.64 -1.31 9.43
C THR A 117 -6.46 -0.62 10.08
N ALA A 118 -6.74 0.31 11.00
CA ALA A 118 -5.68 0.97 11.79
C ALA A 118 -4.82 -0.07 12.53
N ASP A 119 -5.46 -1.12 13.06
CA ASP A 119 -4.77 -2.21 13.74
C ASP A 119 -3.80 -2.95 12.83
N GLN A 120 -4.23 -3.28 11.60
CA GLN A 120 -3.36 -3.91 10.61
C GLN A 120 -2.15 -3.02 10.27
N ILE A 121 -2.37 -1.73 10.09
CA ILE A 121 -1.31 -0.78 9.76
C ILE A 121 -0.31 -0.65 10.93
N ILE A 122 -0.80 -0.61 12.16
CA ILE A 122 0.06 -0.61 13.35
C ILE A 122 0.92 -1.87 13.40
N GLN A 123 0.34 -3.05 13.15
CA GLN A 123 1.09 -4.32 13.15
C GLN A 123 2.18 -4.32 12.08
N GLU A 124 1.91 -3.82 10.90
CA GLU A 124 2.90 -3.68 9.84
C GLU A 124 4.06 -2.77 10.26
N LYS A 125 3.75 -1.61 10.85
CA LYS A 125 4.76 -0.66 11.30
C LYS A 125 5.62 -1.22 12.44
N LYS A 126 5.03 -1.98 13.36
CA LYS A 126 5.78 -2.70 14.41
C LYS A 126 6.76 -3.70 13.82
N LYS A 127 6.37 -4.38 12.76
CA LYS A 127 7.21 -5.36 12.08
C LYS A 127 8.47 -4.72 11.50
N TYR A 128 8.36 -3.52 10.93
CA TYR A 128 9.53 -2.78 10.43
C TYR A 128 10.36 -2.16 11.56
N GLY A 129 9.74 -1.68 12.62
CA GLY A 129 10.41 -1.25 13.85
C GLY A 129 11.38 -0.08 13.73
N ARG A 130 11.22 0.78 12.72
CA ARG A 130 12.08 1.96 12.53
C ARG A 130 11.60 3.11 13.44
N PRO A 131 12.47 4.08 13.79
CA PRO A 131 12.06 5.24 14.60
C PRO A 131 10.83 5.97 14.04
N LYS A 132 10.76 6.17 12.72
CA LYS A 132 9.60 6.79 12.07
C LYS A 132 8.33 5.94 12.21
N ASP A 133 8.47 4.62 12.26
CA ASP A 133 7.33 3.72 12.42
C ASP A 133 6.71 3.83 13.80
N TYR A 134 7.53 3.93 14.84
CA TYR A 134 7.05 4.15 16.22
C TYR A 134 6.40 5.51 16.38
N LYS A 135 6.94 6.54 15.75
CA LYS A 135 6.33 7.87 15.71
C LYS A 135 4.95 7.81 15.04
N ASP A 136 4.86 7.14 13.90
CA ASP A 136 3.60 6.98 13.18
C ASP A 136 2.58 6.21 14.02
N ILE A 137 2.99 5.15 14.71
CA ILE A 137 2.12 4.39 15.63
C ILE A 137 1.56 5.30 16.73
N ASN A 138 2.40 6.11 17.34
CA ASN A 138 1.98 7.04 18.37
C ASN A 138 0.96 8.06 17.85
N ASP A 139 1.19 8.59 16.66
CA ASP A 139 0.28 9.53 16.00
C ASP A 139 -1.09 8.86 15.67
N ILE A 140 -1.08 7.62 15.21
CA ILE A 140 -2.29 6.86 14.94
C ILE A 140 -3.09 6.65 16.22
N ILE A 141 -2.44 6.17 17.27
CA ILE A 141 -3.09 5.92 18.57
C ILE A 141 -3.69 7.21 19.13
N LYS A 142 -2.95 8.31 19.05
CA LYS A 142 -3.39 9.63 19.50
C LYS A 142 -4.65 10.09 18.78
N ASN A 143 -4.74 9.84 17.46
CA ASN A 143 -5.90 10.21 16.66
C ASN A 143 -7.11 9.29 16.87
N LEU A 144 -6.89 8.06 17.35
CA LEU A 144 -7.97 7.14 17.71
C LEU A 144 -8.62 7.48 19.06
N LEU A 145 -7.90 8.15 19.95
CA LEU A 145 -8.39 8.56 21.25
C LEU A 145 -9.02 9.94 21.17
#